data_1818571a752872090652fce773147b6d
#
_entry.id   1818571a752872090652fce773147b6d
#
_cell.length_a   1.000
_cell.length_b   1.000
_cell.length_c   1.000
_cell.angle_alpha   90.00
_cell.angle_beta   90.00
_cell.angle_gamma   90.00
#
_symmetry.space_group_name_H-M   'P 1'
#
loop_
_entity.id
_entity.type
_entity.pdbx_description
1 polymer ?
#
loop_
_entity_poly.entity_id
_entity_poly.type
_entity_poly.pdbx_seq_one_letter_code
_entity_poly.pdbx_strand_id
1 'polypeptide(L)'
;MITIEKLGKKFGKLVVLDELNLEIGTGGIFAILGPNGSGKTTLIKSILGMVIPEKGSISIDEKQIRGEWAYRNEINYLPQIANFPPNLKVNELIKMVKDLRPKEANDRELIDLFGLQPFMDKKLGNLSGGTKQKVNIVLTFMFESDLIILDEPTTGLDPISLIHLKELIEREKNKQKTILITTHIMSFVEEVADEIVFLLDGRIYFKGGIDALKEHTDQEDLEHAIAKLIS
;
A
#
# COMPACT_ATOMS: atom_id res chain seq x y z
N MET A 1 -2.76 -14.84 -3.57
CA MET A 1 -4.03 -14.64 -2.77
C MET A 1 -3.67 -14.37 -1.32
N ILE A 2 -4.36 -13.43 -0.66
CA ILE A 2 -4.20 -13.17 0.79
C ILE A 2 -5.47 -13.61 1.49
N THR A 3 -5.35 -14.46 2.50
CA THR A 3 -6.47 -14.92 3.32
C THR A 3 -6.19 -14.56 4.78
N ILE A 4 -7.15 -13.88 5.40
CA ILE A 4 -7.11 -13.44 6.79
C ILE A 4 -8.32 -14.00 7.51
N GLU A 5 -8.10 -14.72 8.62
CA GLU A 5 -9.15 -15.37 9.37
C GLU A 5 -9.12 -14.91 10.83
N LYS A 6 -10.24 -14.35 11.29
CA LYS A 6 -10.50 -13.93 12.68
C LYS A 6 -9.34 -13.14 13.30
N LEU A 7 -8.75 -12.23 12.50
CA LEU A 7 -7.58 -11.47 12.91
C LEU A 7 -7.94 -10.49 14.03
N GLY A 8 -7.25 -10.61 15.16
CA GLY A 8 -7.43 -9.74 16.32
C GLY A 8 -6.11 -9.10 16.76
N LYS A 9 -6.15 -7.77 16.97
CA LYS A 9 -5.01 -7.00 17.49
C LYS A 9 -5.44 -5.92 18.46
N LYS A 10 -4.72 -5.86 19.59
CA LYS A 10 -4.88 -4.81 20.62
C LYS A 10 -3.55 -4.11 20.85
N PHE A 11 -3.62 -2.84 21.26
CA PHE A 11 -2.50 -2.10 21.82
C PHE A 11 -2.91 -1.60 23.20
N GLY A 12 -2.42 -2.27 24.22
CA GLY A 12 -2.90 -2.07 25.60
C GLY A 12 -4.38 -2.44 25.71
N LYS A 13 -5.24 -1.46 26.04
CA LYS A 13 -6.70 -1.65 26.14
C LYS A 13 -7.45 -1.39 24.83
N LEU A 14 -6.78 -0.78 23.84
CA LEU A 14 -7.41 -0.41 22.57
C LEU A 14 -7.44 -1.60 21.63
N VAL A 15 -8.65 -2.06 21.26
CA VAL A 15 -8.86 -3.04 20.19
C VAL A 15 -8.74 -2.30 18.85
N VAL A 16 -7.84 -2.73 17.98
CA VAL A 16 -7.60 -2.10 16.67
C VAL A 16 -8.06 -2.98 15.52
N LEU A 17 -7.95 -4.30 15.66
CA LEU A 17 -8.56 -5.27 14.74
C LEU A 17 -9.38 -6.26 15.58
N ASP A 18 -10.62 -6.49 15.17
CA ASP A 18 -11.60 -7.28 15.91
C ASP A 18 -12.22 -8.37 15.03
N GLU A 19 -11.68 -9.59 15.17
CA GLU A 19 -12.13 -10.79 14.43
C GLU A 19 -12.26 -10.58 12.91
N LEU A 20 -11.35 -9.80 12.33
CA LEU A 20 -11.37 -9.41 10.94
C LEU A 20 -11.14 -10.62 10.03
N ASN A 21 -12.04 -10.81 9.06
CA ASN A 21 -11.92 -11.79 7.99
C ASN A 21 -11.81 -11.05 6.66
N LEU A 22 -10.82 -11.42 5.83
CA LEU A 22 -10.60 -10.79 4.53
C LEU A 22 -9.94 -11.78 3.57
N GLU A 23 -10.50 -11.87 2.38
CA GLU A 23 -9.87 -12.58 1.26
C GLU A 23 -9.58 -11.58 0.15
N ILE A 24 -8.36 -11.58 -0.38
CA ILE A 24 -7.94 -10.78 -1.53
C ILE A 24 -7.44 -11.73 -2.61
N GLY A 25 -8.03 -11.64 -3.78
CA GLY A 25 -7.67 -12.46 -4.94
C GLY A 25 -6.26 -12.17 -5.46
N THR A 26 -5.86 -12.93 -6.46
CA THR A 26 -4.63 -12.67 -7.24
C THR A 26 -4.95 -11.75 -8.41
N GLY A 27 -4.07 -10.78 -8.64
CA GLY A 27 -4.26 -9.77 -9.69
C GLY A 27 -5.30 -8.72 -9.34
N GLY A 28 -5.08 -7.50 -9.82
CA GLY A 28 -5.99 -6.37 -9.58
C GLY A 28 -5.57 -5.43 -8.45
N ILE A 29 -6.32 -4.34 -8.33
CA ILE A 29 -6.07 -3.25 -7.39
C ILE A 29 -7.18 -3.22 -6.32
N PHE A 30 -6.80 -3.40 -5.08
CA PHE A 30 -7.68 -3.43 -3.91
C PHE A 30 -7.41 -2.21 -3.01
N ALA A 31 -8.39 -1.33 -2.87
CA ALA A 31 -8.27 -0.15 -2.01
C ALA A 31 -8.86 -0.41 -0.63
N ILE A 32 -8.04 -0.29 0.42
CA ILE A 32 -8.47 -0.38 1.81
C ILE A 32 -8.79 1.03 2.30
N LEU A 33 -10.07 1.29 2.46
CA LEU A 33 -10.63 2.58 2.86
C LEU A 33 -11.07 2.57 4.33
N GLY A 34 -11.19 3.74 4.90
CA GLY A 34 -11.71 3.92 6.27
C GLY A 34 -11.14 5.17 6.93
N PRO A 35 -11.75 5.66 8.01
CA PRO A 35 -11.29 6.83 8.73
C PRO A 35 -9.93 6.59 9.41
N ASN A 36 -9.32 7.67 9.89
CA ASN A 36 -8.11 7.57 10.69
C ASN A 36 -8.40 6.77 11.97
N GLY A 37 -7.50 5.84 12.30
CA GLY A 37 -7.67 4.97 13.46
C GLY A 37 -8.50 3.70 13.20
N SER A 38 -9.08 3.51 12.01
CA SER A 38 -9.89 2.31 11.69
C SER A 38 -9.11 0.99 11.67
N GLY A 39 -7.76 1.04 11.65
CA GLY A 39 -6.91 -0.15 11.65
C GLY A 39 -6.17 -0.45 10.34
N LYS A 40 -6.32 0.37 9.27
CA LYS A 40 -5.68 0.14 7.96
C LYS A 40 -4.18 -0.14 8.03
N THR A 41 -3.42 0.77 8.62
CA THR A 41 -1.97 0.61 8.78
C THR A 41 -1.61 -0.60 9.65
N THR A 42 -2.43 -0.92 10.67
CA THR A 42 -2.23 -2.11 11.50
C THR A 42 -2.48 -3.39 10.68
N LEU A 43 -3.50 -3.42 9.85
CA LEU A 43 -3.79 -4.51 8.93
C LEU A 43 -2.63 -4.73 7.95
N ILE A 44 -2.19 -3.68 7.26
CA ILE A 44 -1.03 -3.73 6.35
C ILE A 44 0.22 -4.23 7.07
N LYS A 45 0.55 -3.66 8.24
CA LYS A 45 1.72 -4.09 9.02
C LYS A 45 1.58 -5.53 9.53
N SER A 46 0.37 -6.04 9.74
CA SER A 46 0.15 -7.45 10.08
C SER A 46 0.41 -8.37 8.89
N ILE A 47 -0.03 -7.98 7.67
CA ILE A 47 0.29 -8.70 6.42
C ILE A 47 1.81 -8.72 6.19
N LEU A 48 2.50 -7.61 6.46
CA LEU A 48 3.96 -7.51 6.36
C LEU A 48 4.72 -8.22 7.50
N GLY A 49 3.99 -8.77 8.51
CA GLY A 49 4.61 -9.38 9.69
C GLY A 49 5.39 -8.42 10.58
N MET A 50 5.16 -7.11 10.42
CA MET A 50 5.71 -6.05 11.28
C MET A 50 4.90 -5.87 12.57
N VAL A 51 3.62 -6.26 12.55
CA VAL A 51 2.73 -6.34 13.71
C VAL A 51 2.29 -7.78 13.84
N ILE A 52 2.51 -8.37 15.00
CA ILE A 52 2.09 -9.75 15.30
C ILE A 52 0.66 -9.69 15.86
N PRO A 53 -0.33 -10.31 15.19
CA PRO A 53 -1.69 -10.42 15.71
C PRO A 53 -1.71 -11.30 16.99
N GLU A 54 -2.67 -11.04 17.86
CA GLU A 54 -2.89 -11.86 19.08
C GLU A 54 -3.78 -13.06 18.78
N LYS A 55 -4.68 -12.91 17.82
CA LYS A 55 -5.62 -13.95 17.38
C LYS A 55 -5.67 -14.03 15.87
N GLY A 56 -6.14 -15.16 15.36
CA GLY A 56 -6.35 -15.40 13.95
C GLY A 56 -5.08 -15.75 13.18
N SER A 57 -5.23 -15.86 11.89
CA SER A 57 -4.16 -16.21 10.96
C SER A 57 -4.16 -15.34 9.72
N ILE A 58 -2.99 -15.22 9.09
CA ILE A 58 -2.80 -14.61 7.78
C ILE A 58 -2.05 -15.63 6.94
N SER A 59 -2.55 -15.88 5.74
CA SER A 59 -1.91 -16.72 4.74
C SER A 59 -1.73 -15.95 3.44
N ILE A 60 -0.59 -16.14 2.78
CA ILE A 60 -0.29 -15.65 1.44
C ILE A 60 -0.01 -16.88 0.58
N ASP A 61 -0.75 -17.02 -0.53
CA ASP A 61 -0.70 -18.20 -1.39
C ASP A 61 -0.78 -19.52 -0.61
N GLU A 62 -1.82 -19.60 0.25
CA GLU A 62 -2.14 -20.74 1.13
C GLU A 62 -1.09 -21.05 2.21
N LYS A 63 -0.01 -20.26 2.30
CA LYS A 63 1.05 -20.44 3.30
C LYS A 63 0.87 -19.45 4.45
N GLN A 64 0.76 -19.94 5.68
CA GLN A 64 0.73 -19.07 6.85
C GLN A 64 2.03 -18.31 7.01
N ILE A 65 1.92 -16.99 7.27
CA ILE A 65 3.09 -16.11 7.39
C ILE A 65 3.66 -16.03 8.81
N ARG A 66 2.97 -16.61 9.82
CA ARG A 66 3.40 -16.51 11.22
C ARG A 66 4.70 -17.24 11.46
N GLY A 67 5.73 -16.52 11.90
CA GLY A 67 7.07 -17.05 12.12
C GLY A 67 7.94 -17.13 10.87
N GLU A 68 7.37 -16.81 9.71
CA GLU A 68 8.06 -16.82 8.43
C GLU A 68 8.52 -15.39 8.06
N TRP A 69 9.59 -15.31 7.27
CA TRP A 69 10.09 -14.02 6.77
C TRP A 69 10.36 -14.02 5.26
N ALA A 70 10.58 -15.20 4.66
CA ALA A 70 10.98 -15.32 3.26
C ALA A 70 9.93 -14.77 2.27
N TYR A 71 8.64 -14.85 2.61
CA TYR A 71 7.54 -14.32 1.79
C TYR A 71 7.67 -12.82 1.51
N ARG A 72 8.36 -12.05 2.38
CA ARG A 72 8.59 -10.61 2.20
C ARG A 72 9.48 -10.29 1.00
N ASN A 73 10.25 -11.26 0.51
CA ASN A 73 11.07 -11.08 -0.70
C ASN A 73 10.20 -10.89 -1.95
N GLU A 74 8.94 -11.36 -1.89
CA GLU A 74 7.97 -11.25 -2.98
C GLU A 74 6.95 -10.12 -2.74
N ILE A 75 7.24 -9.23 -1.78
CA ILE A 75 6.41 -8.07 -1.47
C ILE A 75 7.22 -6.78 -1.66
N ASN A 76 6.66 -5.85 -2.41
CA ASN A 76 7.13 -4.47 -2.43
C ASN A 76 6.20 -3.62 -1.55
N TYR A 77 6.80 -2.81 -0.69
CA TYR A 77 6.06 -1.98 0.26
C TYR A 77 6.48 -0.51 0.19
N LEU A 78 5.51 0.36 -0.02
CA LEU A 78 5.65 1.81 0.06
C LEU A 78 5.03 2.27 1.39
N PRO A 79 5.82 2.64 2.40
CA PRO A 79 5.30 3.14 3.66
C PRO A 79 4.78 4.57 3.54
N GLN A 80 3.78 4.93 4.33
CA GLN A 80 3.22 6.27 4.41
C GLN A 80 4.28 7.34 4.71
N ILE A 81 5.25 7.01 5.57
CA ILE A 81 6.35 7.91 5.93
C ILE A 81 7.67 7.21 5.61
N ALA A 82 8.39 7.76 4.64
CA ALA A 82 9.72 7.30 4.30
C ALA A 82 10.76 7.85 5.29
N ASN A 83 11.17 7.04 6.26
CA ASN A 83 12.23 7.37 7.21
C ASN A 83 13.59 6.92 6.66
N PHE A 84 14.20 7.76 5.85
CA PHE A 84 15.53 7.51 5.33
C PHE A 84 16.63 8.08 6.23
N PRO A 85 17.83 7.47 6.30
CA PRO A 85 18.99 8.07 6.96
C PRO A 85 19.31 9.43 6.35
N PRO A 86 19.23 10.54 7.10
CA PRO A 86 19.28 11.89 6.54
C PRO A 86 20.65 12.29 5.94
N ASN A 87 21.70 11.58 6.33
CA ASN A 87 23.08 11.80 5.89
C ASN A 87 23.44 11.09 4.59
N LEU A 88 22.68 10.08 4.16
CA LEU A 88 22.91 9.40 2.89
C LEU A 88 22.43 10.25 1.71
N LYS A 89 23.10 10.12 0.57
CA LYS A 89 22.64 10.65 -0.71
C LYS A 89 21.59 9.70 -1.33
N VAL A 90 20.79 10.22 -2.27
CA VAL A 90 19.79 9.42 -2.99
C VAL A 90 20.43 8.23 -3.70
N ASN A 91 21.53 8.46 -4.46
CA ASN A 91 22.24 7.40 -5.17
C ASN A 91 22.84 6.35 -4.22
N GLU A 92 23.33 6.75 -3.04
CA GLU A 92 23.87 5.84 -2.03
C GLU A 92 22.76 4.95 -1.46
N LEU A 93 21.55 5.50 -1.18
CA LEU A 93 20.41 4.74 -0.71
C LEU A 93 19.94 3.73 -1.76
N ILE A 94 19.77 4.15 -3.02
CA ILE A 94 19.36 3.25 -4.11
C ILE A 94 20.38 2.12 -4.26
N LYS A 95 21.69 2.46 -4.29
CA LYS A 95 22.75 1.45 -4.35
C LYS A 95 22.67 0.47 -3.17
N MET A 96 22.55 0.98 -1.95
CA MET A 96 22.45 0.14 -0.74
C MET A 96 21.27 -0.85 -0.82
N VAL A 97 20.10 -0.39 -1.30
CA VAL A 97 18.92 -1.26 -1.42
C VAL A 97 19.12 -2.31 -2.53
N LYS A 98 19.80 -1.96 -3.64
CA LYS A 98 20.17 -2.91 -4.70
C LYS A 98 21.16 -3.97 -4.20
N ASP A 99 22.12 -3.59 -3.39
CA ASP A 99 23.10 -4.52 -2.81
C ASP A 99 22.45 -5.50 -1.80
N LEU A 100 21.34 -5.12 -1.17
CA LEU A 100 20.57 -5.98 -0.24
C LEU A 100 19.62 -6.97 -0.94
N ARG A 101 19.20 -6.70 -2.17
CA ARG A 101 18.27 -7.54 -2.94
C ARG A 101 18.97 -8.10 -4.17
N PRO A 102 19.24 -9.40 -4.25
CA PRO A 102 19.89 -10.02 -5.42
C PRO A 102 18.89 -10.21 -6.57
N LYS A 103 18.13 -9.19 -6.91
CA LYS A 103 17.19 -9.14 -8.04
C LYS A 103 17.60 -8.01 -8.99
N GLU A 104 17.27 -8.16 -10.26
CA GLU A 104 17.45 -7.09 -11.24
C GLU A 104 16.57 -5.89 -10.87
N ALA A 105 17.14 -4.68 -10.94
CA ALA A 105 16.47 -3.45 -10.57
C ALA A 105 16.27 -2.53 -11.78
N ASN A 106 15.04 -2.09 -12.02
CA ASN A 106 14.70 -1.10 -13.06
C ASN A 106 14.69 0.34 -12.46
N ASP A 107 15.76 0.72 -11.78
CA ASP A 107 15.85 2.01 -11.11
C ASP A 107 16.00 3.19 -12.09
N ARG A 108 16.70 3.01 -13.23
CA ARG A 108 17.00 4.11 -14.17
C ARG A 108 15.74 4.70 -14.79
N GLU A 109 14.87 3.87 -15.33
CA GLU A 109 13.59 4.30 -15.93
C GLU A 109 12.75 5.09 -14.90
N LEU A 110 12.67 4.59 -13.66
CA LEU A 110 11.88 5.23 -12.60
C LEU A 110 12.51 6.55 -12.12
N ILE A 111 13.83 6.63 -12.04
CA ILE A 111 14.54 7.88 -11.71
C ILE A 111 14.22 8.97 -12.74
N ASP A 112 14.24 8.62 -14.02
CA ASP A 112 13.91 9.54 -15.11
C ASP A 112 12.42 9.92 -15.09
N LEU A 113 11.53 8.95 -14.92
CA LEU A 113 10.07 9.15 -14.86
C LEU A 113 9.68 10.13 -13.74
N PHE A 114 10.28 10.01 -12.55
CA PHE A 114 9.99 10.87 -11.41
C PHE A 114 10.89 12.11 -11.31
N GLY A 115 11.76 12.35 -12.32
CA GLY A 115 12.62 13.52 -12.41
C GLY A 115 13.63 13.62 -11.26
N LEU A 116 14.18 12.50 -10.82
CA LEU A 116 15.09 12.46 -9.67
C LEU A 116 16.57 12.72 -10.01
N GLN A 117 16.96 12.80 -11.29
CA GLN A 117 18.34 13.02 -11.73
C GLN A 117 19.03 14.21 -11.02
N PRO A 118 18.39 15.41 -10.86
CA PRO A 118 19.02 16.55 -10.19
C PRO A 118 19.22 16.37 -8.68
N PHE A 119 18.65 15.32 -8.11
CA PHE A 119 18.66 15.04 -6.67
C PHE A 119 19.58 13.90 -6.27
N MET A 120 20.15 13.16 -7.22
CA MET A 120 20.91 11.93 -6.96
C MET A 120 22.08 12.13 -6.00
N ASP A 121 22.77 13.27 -6.06
CA ASP A 121 23.90 13.61 -5.18
C ASP A 121 23.49 14.41 -3.94
N LYS A 122 22.20 14.70 -3.75
CA LYS A 122 21.69 15.41 -2.57
C LYS A 122 21.48 14.46 -1.41
N LYS A 123 21.76 14.94 -0.19
CA LYS A 123 21.45 14.21 1.04
C LYS A 123 19.93 14.14 1.24
N LEU A 124 19.45 12.98 1.68
CA LEU A 124 18.03 12.72 1.93
C LEU A 124 17.42 13.68 2.95
N GLY A 125 18.21 14.11 3.95
CA GLY A 125 17.76 15.11 4.93
C GLY A 125 17.42 16.47 4.31
N ASN A 126 18.01 16.82 3.15
CA ASN A 126 17.82 18.10 2.47
C ASN A 126 16.73 18.08 1.39
N LEU A 127 16.04 16.94 1.21
CA LEU A 127 14.94 16.80 0.24
C LEU A 127 13.62 17.29 0.83
N SER A 128 12.76 17.85 -0.03
CA SER A 128 11.36 18.12 0.31
C SER A 128 10.60 16.81 0.55
N GLY A 129 9.45 16.89 1.22
CA GLY A 129 8.58 15.73 1.45
C GLY A 129 8.18 15.03 0.15
N GLY A 130 7.76 15.80 -0.86
CA GLY A 130 7.39 15.25 -2.17
C GLY A 130 8.56 14.59 -2.90
N THR A 131 9.78 15.16 -2.82
CA THR A 131 10.97 14.52 -3.40
C THR A 131 11.33 13.22 -2.68
N LYS A 132 11.19 13.17 -1.33
CA LYS A 132 11.36 11.92 -0.56
C LYS A 132 10.32 10.87 -0.97
N GLN A 133 9.08 11.27 -1.21
CA GLN A 133 8.03 10.36 -1.67
C GLN A 133 8.36 9.78 -3.05
N LYS A 134 8.86 10.59 -3.99
CA LYS A 134 9.34 10.09 -5.28
C LYS A 134 10.47 9.07 -5.14
N VAL A 135 11.44 9.33 -4.25
CA VAL A 135 12.49 8.33 -3.94
C VAL A 135 11.88 7.05 -3.36
N ASN A 136 10.91 7.16 -2.46
CA ASN A 136 10.20 6.03 -1.88
C ASN A 136 9.49 5.18 -2.94
N ILE A 137 8.81 5.83 -3.91
CA ILE A 137 8.17 5.16 -5.05
C ILE A 137 9.21 4.42 -5.89
N VAL A 138 10.33 5.05 -6.25
CA VAL A 138 11.41 4.38 -7.01
C VAL A 138 11.90 3.15 -6.28
N LEU A 139 12.21 3.24 -4.98
CA LEU A 139 12.66 2.09 -4.19
C LEU A 139 11.62 0.96 -4.11
N THR A 140 10.32 1.31 -4.13
CA THR A 140 9.23 0.33 -4.09
C THR A 140 9.09 -0.42 -5.41
N PHE A 141 9.14 0.31 -6.53
CA PHE A 141 8.83 -0.26 -7.84
C PHE A 141 10.06 -0.72 -8.65
N MET A 142 11.29 -0.47 -8.19
CA MET A 142 12.48 -0.84 -8.94
C MET A 142 12.74 -2.35 -9.00
N PHE A 143 12.10 -3.16 -8.17
CA PHE A 143 12.19 -4.62 -8.22
C PHE A 143 10.85 -5.25 -8.61
N GLU A 144 10.90 -6.34 -9.35
CA GLU A 144 9.71 -7.15 -9.64
C GLU A 144 9.20 -7.86 -8.37
N SER A 145 7.87 -7.89 -8.24
CA SER A 145 7.16 -8.47 -7.08
C SER A 145 5.72 -8.80 -7.47
N ASP A 146 5.16 -9.88 -6.94
CA ASP A 146 3.78 -10.29 -7.22
C ASP A 146 2.76 -9.56 -6.36
N LEU A 147 3.19 -9.06 -5.18
CA LEU A 147 2.37 -8.29 -4.27
C LEU A 147 3.00 -6.91 -4.01
N ILE A 148 2.25 -5.87 -4.29
CA ILE A 148 2.66 -4.48 -4.05
C ILE A 148 1.70 -3.88 -3.03
N ILE A 149 2.24 -3.31 -1.96
CA ILE A 149 1.46 -2.65 -0.90
C ILE A 149 1.86 -1.19 -0.84
N LEU A 150 0.87 -0.30 -1.00
CA LEU A 150 1.05 1.14 -1.04
C LEU A 150 0.26 1.81 0.09
N ASP A 151 0.95 2.31 1.11
CA ASP A 151 0.33 2.99 2.26
C ASP A 151 0.35 4.50 2.03
N GLU A 152 -0.83 5.11 1.72
CA GLU A 152 -1.03 6.52 1.39
C GLU A 152 -0.07 7.04 0.29
N PRO A 153 -0.02 6.41 -0.90
CA PRO A 153 1.03 6.63 -1.91
C PRO A 153 1.03 8.04 -2.51
N THR A 154 -0.09 8.74 -2.48
CA THR A 154 -0.30 10.04 -3.11
C THR A 154 0.21 11.22 -2.28
N THR A 155 0.55 10.99 -1.02
CA THR A 155 0.91 12.05 -0.06
C THR A 155 2.12 12.87 -0.54
N GLY A 156 1.92 14.17 -0.69
CA GLY A 156 2.98 15.13 -1.05
C GLY A 156 3.44 15.10 -2.50
N LEU A 157 2.81 14.31 -3.38
CA LEU A 157 3.12 14.33 -4.80
C LEU A 157 2.53 15.55 -5.50
N ASP A 158 3.30 16.07 -6.46
CA ASP A 158 2.79 17.05 -7.43
C ASP A 158 1.90 16.36 -8.48
N PRO A 159 1.06 17.12 -9.22
CA PRO A 159 0.10 16.54 -10.16
C PRO A 159 0.73 15.65 -11.24
N ILE A 160 1.91 16.01 -11.75
CA ILE A 160 2.61 15.22 -12.78
C ILE A 160 3.07 13.88 -12.18
N SER A 161 3.64 13.90 -11.00
CA SER A 161 4.08 12.68 -10.31
C SER A 161 2.90 11.78 -9.91
N LEU A 162 1.73 12.36 -9.63
CA LEU A 162 0.52 11.60 -9.38
C LEU A 162 0.04 10.86 -10.64
N ILE A 163 0.11 11.51 -11.81
CA ILE A 163 -0.19 10.86 -13.10
C ILE A 163 0.76 9.68 -13.33
N HIS A 164 2.08 9.91 -13.19
CA HIS A 164 3.08 8.85 -13.35
C HIS A 164 2.87 7.69 -12.37
N LEU A 165 2.45 7.98 -11.13
CA LEU A 165 2.13 6.93 -10.16
C LEU A 165 0.93 6.08 -10.61
N LYS A 166 -0.15 6.71 -11.11
CA LYS A 166 -1.32 5.99 -11.63
C LYS A 166 -0.96 5.11 -12.82
N GLU A 167 -0.20 5.63 -13.77
CA GLU A 167 0.30 4.88 -14.94
C GLU A 167 1.17 3.69 -14.51
N LEU A 168 2.02 3.89 -13.50
CA LEU A 168 2.87 2.83 -12.94
C LEU A 168 2.04 1.73 -12.27
N ILE A 169 1.03 2.11 -11.48
CA ILE A 169 0.10 1.17 -10.84
C ILE A 169 -0.66 0.36 -11.90
N GLU A 170 -1.19 1.01 -12.92
CA GLU A 170 -1.91 0.34 -14.01
C GLU A 170 -0.98 -0.59 -14.82
N ARG A 171 0.26 -0.17 -15.06
CA ARG A 171 1.27 -1.03 -15.70
C ARG A 171 1.54 -2.32 -14.90
N GLU A 172 1.65 -2.22 -13.57
CA GLU A 172 1.86 -3.39 -12.72
C GLU A 172 0.61 -4.27 -12.61
N LYS A 173 -0.60 -3.69 -12.60
CA LYS A 173 -1.87 -4.43 -12.71
C LYS A 173 -1.93 -5.25 -14.01
N ASN A 174 -1.54 -4.65 -15.13
CA ASN A 174 -1.54 -5.32 -16.44
C ASN A 174 -0.56 -6.50 -16.51
N LYS A 175 0.41 -6.56 -15.61
CA LYS A 175 1.28 -7.73 -15.39
C LYS A 175 0.64 -8.78 -14.43
N GLN A 176 -0.65 -8.65 -14.13
CA GLN A 176 -1.40 -9.54 -13.23
C GLN A 176 -0.90 -9.53 -11.78
N LYS A 177 -0.27 -8.44 -11.34
CA LYS A 177 0.15 -8.28 -9.95
C LYS A 177 -1.01 -7.89 -9.06
N THR A 178 -0.92 -8.25 -7.78
CA THR A 178 -1.88 -7.84 -6.76
C THR A 178 -1.38 -6.56 -6.10
N ILE A 179 -2.21 -5.53 -6.07
CA ILE A 179 -1.84 -4.22 -5.51
C ILE A 179 -2.83 -3.85 -4.41
N LEU A 180 -2.32 -3.68 -3.19
CA LEU A 180 -3.09 -3.17 -2.06
C LEU A 180 -2.77 -1.70 -1.85
N ILE A 181 -3.78 -0.86 -1.78
CA ILE A 181 -3.61 0.58 -1.57
C ILE A 181 -4.40 1.00 -0.33
N THR A 182 -3.77 1.67 0.63
CA THR A 182 -4.51 2.41 1.63
C THR A 182 -4.54 3.88 1.24
N THR A 183 -5.69 4.52 1.32
CA THR A 183 -5.82 5.96 1.10
C THR A 183 -7.14 6.46 1.67
N HIS A 184 -7.23 7.77 1.82
CA HIS A 184 -8.46 8.49 2.15
C HIS A 184 -8.94 9.39 0.99
N ILE A 185 -8.26 9.35 -0.17
CA ILE A 185 -8.58 10.16 -1.35
C ILE A 185 -9.49 9.36 -2.29
N MET A 186 -10.79 9.61 -2.21
CA MET A 186 -11.81 8.84 -2.93
C MET A 186 -11.68 8.95 -4.44
N SER A 187 -11.39 10.15 -4.98
CA SER A 187 -11.20 10.35 -6.41
C SER A 187 -10.03 9.52 -6.97
N PHE A 188 -8.96 9.33 -6.19
CA PHE A 188 -7.87 8.45 -6.60
C PHE A 188 -8.32 6.99 -6.64
N VAL A 189 -9.11 6.56 -5.66
CA VAL A 189 -9.65 5.19 -5.61
C VAL A 189 -10.58 4.91 -6.79
N GLU A 190 -11.49 5.84 -7.10
CA GLU A 190 -12.41 5.70 -8.23
C GLU A 190 -11.71 5.55 -9.58
N GLU A 191 -10.51 6.15 -9.71
CA GLU A 191 -9.74 6.05 -10.95
C GLU A 191 -8.91 4.76 -11.07
N VAL A 192 -8.47 4.16 -9.96
CA VAL A 192 -7.48 3.07 -10.04
C VAL A 192 -7.97 1.73 -9.49
N ALA A 193 -8.89 1.70 -8.52
CA ALA A 193 -9.24 0.47 -7.81
C ALA A 193 -10.27 -0.38 -8.55
N ASP A 194 -10.07 -1.69 -8.54
CA ASP A 194 -11.05 -2.69 -9.01
C ASP A 194 -12.04 -3.05 -7.91
N GLU A 195 -11.54 -3.22 -6.68
CA GLU A 195 -12.35 -3.50 -5.50
C GLU A 195 -11.96 -2.60 -4.33
N ILE A 196 -12.93 -2.36 -3.46
CA ILE A 196 -12.71 -1.65 -2.21
C ILE A 196 -13.00 -2.55 -1.02
N VAL A 197 -12.25 -2.31 0.06
CA VAL A 197 -12.46 -2.91 1.38
C VAL A 197 -12.66 -1.76 2.37
N PHE A 198 -13.87 -1.58 2.87
CA PHE A 198 -14.16 -0.51 3.83
C PHE A 198 -13.99 -1.03 5.26
N LEU A 199 -12.99 -0.48 5.95
CA LEU A 199 -12.59 -0.83 7.31
C LEU A 199 -13.02 0.27 8.30
N LEU A 200 -13.81 -0.09 9.32
CA LEU A 200 -14.24 0.79 10.39
C LEU A 200 -14.16 0.04 11.73
N ASP A 201 -13.62 0.68 12.77
CA ASP A 201 -13.49 0.13 14.12
C ASP A 201 -12.92 -1.30 14.16
N GLY A 202 -11.91 -1.55 13.31
CA GLY A 202 -11.23 -2.84 13.22
C GLY A 202 -12.01 -3.96 12.53
N ARG A 203 -13.15 -3.67 11.90
CA ARG A 203 -14.02 -4.62 11.19
C ARG A 203 -14.22 -4.20 9.75
N ILE A 204 -14.48 -5.16 8.87
CA ILE A 204 -14.86 -4.90 7.47
C ILE A 204 -16.37 -4.74 7.38
N TYR A 205 -16.80 -3.60 6.88
CA TYR A 205 -18.20 -3.26 6.66
C TYR A 205 -18.64 -3.50 5.22
N PHE A 206 -17.72 -3.39 4.28
CA PHE A 206 -17.98 -3.65 2.87
C PHE A 206 -16.73 -4.19 2.18
N LYS A 207 -16.93 -5.10 1.24
CA LYS A 207 -15.93 -5.54 0.26
C LYS A 207 -16.62 -5.79 -1.07
N GLY A 208 -16.13 -5.18 -2.13
CA GLY A 208 -16.66 -5.37 -3.48
C GLY A 208 -16.24 -4.26 -4.44
N GLY A 209 -16.76 -4.29 -5.65
CA GLY A 209 -16.55 -3.24 -6.65
C GLY A 209 -17.17 -1.90 -6.24
N ILE A 210 -16.65 -0.81 -6.79
CA ILE A 210 -17.15 0.55 -6.52
C ILE A 210 -18.61 0.71 -6.94
N ASP A 211 -18.98 0.19 -8.12
CA ASP A 211 -20.34 0.28 -8.63
C ASP A 211 -21.32 -0.49 -7.73
N ALA A 212 -20.94 -1.67 -7.25
CA ALA A 212 -21.74 -2.44 -6.30
C ALA A 212 -21.99 -1.69 -4.99
N LEU A 213 -21.03 -0.91 -4.50
CA LEU A 213 -21.23 -0.05 -3.33
C LEU A 213 -22.19 1.09 -3.62
N LYS A 214 -22.02 1.78 -4.77
CA LYS A 214 -22.89 2.88 -5.21
C LYS A 214 -24.34 2.41 -5.34
N GLU A 215 -24.56 1.27 -5.97
CA GLU A 215 -25.89 0.64 -6.08
C GLU A 215 -26.46 0.26 -4.72
N HIS A 216 -25.66 -0.38 -3.86
CA HIS A 216 -26.10 -0.81 -2.51
C HIS A 216 -26.54 0.38 -1.64
N THR A 217 -25.91 1.53 -1.81
CA THR A 217 -26.16 2.74 -1.02
C THR A 217 -27.11 3.73 -1.71
N ASP A 218 -27.49 3.50 -2.97
CA ASP A 218 -28.25 4.42 -3.79
C ASP A 218 -27.60 5.82 -3.85
N GLN A 219 -26.27 5.83 -4.15
CA GLN A 219 -25.46 7.03 -4.25
C GLN A 219 -24.68 7.05 -5.58
N GLU A 220 -24.49 8.26 -6.15
CA GLU A 220 -23.82 8.43 -7.44
C GLU A 220 -22.28 8.43 -7.33
N ASP A 221 -21.74 8.86 -6.20
CA ASP A 221 -20.29 8.94 -5.95
C ASP A 221 -19.85 8.13 -4.74
N LEU A 222 -18.57 7.80 -4.71
CA LEU A 222 -17.98 6.94 -3.68
C LEU A 222 -17.97 7.60 -2.30
N GLU A 223 -17.81 8.93 -2.22
CA GLU A 223 -17.72 9.66 -0.95
C GLU A 223 -19.07 9.62 -0.20
N HIS A 224 -20.18 9.89 -0.92
CA HIS A 224 -21.52 9.77 -0.35
C HIS A 224 -21.91 8.31 -0.05
N ALA A 225 -21.49 7.38 -0.91
CA ALA A 225 -21.72 5.95 -0.68
C ALA A 225 -21.06 5.47 0.61
N ILE A 226 -19.81 5.86 0.87
CA ILE A 226 -19.11 5.56 2.11
C ILE A 226 -19.74 6.27 3.31
N ALA A 227 -20.10 7.55 3.18
CA ALA A 227 -20.76 8.28 4.25
C ALA A 227 -22.07 7.59 4.70
N LYS A 228 -22.82 7.02 3.76
CA LYS A 228 -24.05 6.28 4.05
C LYS A 228 -23.81 4.92 4.72
N LEU A 229 -22.66 4.30 4.49
CA LEU A 229 -22.29 3.06 5.21
C LEU A 229 -22.02 3.27 6.70
N ILE A 230 -21.69 4.52 7.10
CA ILE A 230 -21.30 4.86 8.48
C ILE A 230 -22.43 5.56 9.25
N SER A 231 -23.49 5.96 8.57
CA SER A 231 -24.65 6.64 9.18
C SER A 231 -25.71 5.66 9.65
#